data_09ea47581a16eb58dc1a33c3d74b8537
#
_entry.id   09ea47581a16eb58dc1a33c3d74b8537
#
_cell.length_a   1.000
_cell.length_b   1.000
_cell.length_c   1.000
_cell.angle_alpha   90.00
_cell.angle_beta   90.00
_cell.angle_gamma   90.00
#
_symmetry.space_group_name_H-M   'P 1'
#
loop_
_entity.id
_entity.type
_entity.pdbx_description
1 polymer ?
#
loop_
_entity_poly.entity_id
_entity_poly.type
_entity_poly.pdbx_seq_one_letter_code
_entity_poly.pdbx_strand_id
1 'polypeptide(L)'
;KSNDNGQYNFAIEDIETGKYIGGCGIQNVNWLSRVALVGIMIGDKDYWGKGYGTDAMKTLVTFIFNNMNINKIRLSTFSFNERAIKSYKKCGFTVEGVLKNEIFKDGKYYDEIIMSIFKD
;
A
#
# COMPACT_ATOMS: atom_id res chain seq x y z
N LYS A 1 10.18 9.23 -7.55
CA LYS A 1 11.39 9.82 -7.02
C LYS A 1 11.97 8.96 -5.90
N SER A 2 13.24 8.67 -5.94
CA SER A 2 13.89 7.79 -4.97
C SER A 2 14.88 8.56 -4.10
N ASN A 3 15.26 7.97 -2.98
CA ASN A 3 16.32 8.47 -2.13
C ASN A 3 17.11 7.29 -1.54
N ASP A 4 18.18 7.62 -0.79
CA ASP A 4 19.13 6.61 -0.28
C ASP A 4 18.55 5.70 0.80
N ASN A 5 17.39 6.02 1.33
CA ASN A 5 16.74 5.22 2.39
C ASN A 5 15.81 4.14 1.83
N GLY A 6 15.86 3.92 0.53
CA GLY A 6 14.96 2.98 -0.12
C GLY A 6 13.54 3.49 -0.25
N GLN A 7 13.35 4.80 -0.16
CA GLN A 7 12.03 5.42 -0.32
C GLN A 7 11.82 5.84 -1.76
N TYR A 8 10.69 5.46 -2.32
CA TYR A 8 10.32 5.77 -3.69
C TYR A 8 8.87 6.24 -3.69
N ASN A 9 8.63 7.40 -4.30
CA ASN A 9 7.29 7.97 -4.35
C ASN A 9 6.83 8.13 -5.79
N PHE A 10 5.61 7.71 -6.07
CA PHE A 10 5.02 7.78 -7.40
C PHE A 10 3.68 8.50 -7.32
N ALA A 11 3.44 9.39 -8.28
CA ALA A 11 2.14 10.04 -8.40
C ALA A 11 1.18 9.11 -9.13
N ILE A 12 -0.09 9.14 -8.71
CA ILE A 12 -1.17 8.43 -9.38
C ILE A 12 -1.98 9.47 -10.12
N GLU A 13 -2.15 9.28 -11.43
CA GLU A 13 -2.89 10.18 -12.29
C GLU A 13 -3.97 9.44 -13.05
N ASP A 14 -5.09 10.14 -13.27
CA ASP A 14 -6.13 9.64 -14.17
C ASP A 14 -5.61 9.78 -15.60
N ILE A 15 -5.48 8.67 -16.31
CA ILE A 15 -4.91 8.66 -17.67
C ILE A 15 -5.74 9.53 -18.63
N GLU A 16 -7.06 9.53 -18.46
CA GLU A 16 -7.94 10.27 -19.39
C GLU A 16 -7.86 11.78 -19.20
N THR A 17 -7.72 12.23 -17.97
CA THR A 17 -7.76 13.66 -17.65
C THR A 17 -6.41 14.26 -17.30
N GLY A 18 -5.43 13.41 -16.96
CA GLY A 18 -4.15 13.85 -16.47
C GLY A 18 -4.19 14.37 -15.04
N LYS A 19 -5.31 14.21 -14.36
CA LYS A 19 -5.49 14.76 -13.03
C LYS A 19 -4.72 13.92 -11.99
N TYR A 20 -3.99 14.60 -11.11
CA TYR A 20 -3.34 13.97 -9.97
C TYR A 20 -4.40 13.58 -8.95
N ILE A 21 -4.46 12.32 -8.57
CA ILE A 21 -5.48 11.82 -7.65
C ILE A 21 -4.92 11.21 -6.37
N GLY A 22 -3.61 11.00 -6.30
CA GLY A 22 -3.02 10.44 -5.10
C GLY A 22 -1.58 10.05 -5.32
N GLY A 23 -1.06 9.25 -4.40
CA GLY A 23 0.31 8.77 -4.48
C GLY A 23 0.44 7.36 -3.94
N CYS A 24 1.47 6.68 -4.38
CA CYS A 24 1.85 5.40 -3.81
C CYS A 24 3.36 5.35 -3.75
N GLY A 25 3.91 4.44 -2.96
CA GLY A 25 5.35 4.37 -2.90
C GLY A 25 5.87 3.33 -1.96
N ILE A 26 7.19 3.21 -1.99
CA ILE A 26 7.94 2.38 -1.09
C ILE A 26 8.41 3.27 0.04
N GLN A 27 7.96 2.97 1.26
CA GLN A 27 8.28 3.78 2.43
C GLN A 27 9.61 3.42 3.03
N ASN A 28 9.98 2.14 2.95
CA ASN A 28 11.22 1.64 3.51
C ASN A 28 11.55 0.29 2.88
N VAL A 29 12.85 -0.03 2.80
CA VAL A 29 13.31 -1.34 2.32
C VAL A 29 14.33 -1.88 3.30
N ASN A 30 14.10 -3.11 3.73
CA ASN A 30 15.11 -3.88 4.46
C ASN A 30 15.83 -4.75 3.42
N TRP A 31 17.00 -4.30 2.98
CA TRP A 31 17.72 -4.97 1.90
C TRP A 31 18.28 -6.33 2.33
N LEU A 32 18.63 -6.47 3.61
CA LEU A 32 19.16 -7.73 4.12
C LEU A 32 18.09 -8.82 4.09
N SER A 33 16.89 -8.51 4.56
CA SER A 33 15.77 -9.44 4.59
C SER A 33 14.93 -9.40 3.32
N ARG A 34 15.18 -8.46 2.45
CA ARG A 34 14.47 -8.27 1.17
C ARG A 34 12.98 -8.06 1.36
N VAL A 35 12.65 -7.15 2.28
CA VAL A 35 11.26 -6.79 2.59
C VAL A 35 11.06 -5.32 2.30
N ALA A 36 10.02 -4.99 1.53
CA ALA A 36 9.65 -3.60 1.25
C ALA A 36 8.35 -3.25 1.97
N LEU A 37 8.32 -2.07 2.57
CA LEU A 37 7.08 -1.51 3.13
C LEU A 37 6.53 -0.51 2.13
N VAL A 38 5.24 -0.64 1.80
CA VAL A 38 4.60 0.22 0.81
C VAL A 38 3.38 0.91 1.39
N GLY A 39 2.95 1.94 0.70
CA GLY A 39 1.74 2.67 1.06
C GLY A 39 1.10 3.29 -0.15
N ILE A 40 -0.18 3.59 -0.04
CA ILE A 40 -0.95 4.21 -1.11
C ILE A 40 -2.00 5.13 -0.50
N MET A 41 -2.26 6.25 -1.17
CA MET A 41 -3.32 7.16 -0.78
C MET A 41 -3.97 7.74 -2.03
N ILE A 42 -5.28 7.59 -2.13
CA ILE A 42 -6.08 8.29 -3.12
C ILE A 42 -6.74 9.45 -2.38
N GLY A 43 -6.22 10.66 -2.59
CA GLY A 43 -6.71 11.83 -1.86
C GLY A 43 -8.01 12.38 -2.40
N ASP A 44 -8.32 12.12 -3.66
CA ASP A 44 -9.54 12.61 -4.30
C ASP A 44 -10.68 11.62 -4.11
N LYS A 45 -11.67 12.00 -3.30
CA LYS A 45 -12.78 11.13 -2.95
C LYS A 45 -13.60 10.67 -4.15
N ASP A 46 -13.61 11.45 -5.22
CA ASP A 46 -14.36 11.10 -6.44
C ASP A 46 -13.79 9.86 -7.10
N TYR A 47 -12.56 9.48 -6.77
CA TYR A 47 -11.90 8.31 -7.33
C TYR A 47 -11.91 7.10 -6.40
N TRP A 48 -12.54 7.23 -5.24
CA TRP A 48 -12.62 6.11 -4.29
C TRP A 48 -13.58 5.03 -4.81
N GLY A 49 -13.21 3.77 -4.59
CA GLY A 49 -14.08 2.65 -4.93
C GLY A 49 -14.17 2.34 -6.41
N LYS A 50 -13.32 2.96 -7.24
CA LYS A 50 -13.37 2.79 -8.70
C LYS A 50 -12.19 1.99 -9.25
N GLY A 51 -11.39 1.39 -8.38
CA GLY A 51 -10.29 0.53 -8.81
C GLY A 51 -8.96 1.21 -9.03
N TYR A 52 -8.87 2.53 -8.90
CA TYR A 52 -7.61 3.25 -9.12
C TYR A 52 -6.53 2.82 -8.13
N GLY A 53 -6.89 2.72 -6.85
CA GLY A 53 -5.95 2.28 -5.83
C GLY A 53 -5.50 0.85 -6.03
N THR A 54 -6.42 -0.03 -6.40
CA THR A 54 -6.11 -1.43 -6.68
C THR A 54 -5.15 -1.54 -7.85
N ASP A 55 -5.42 -0.83 -8.95
CA ASP A 55 -4.56 -0.85 -10.12
C ASP A 55 -3.18 -0.30 -9.82
N ALA A 56 -3.11 0.81 -9.08
CA ALA A 56 -1.84 1.41 -8.71
C ALA A 56 -1.01 0.45 -7.84
N MET A 57 -1.65 -0.22 -6.89
CA MET A 57 -0.95 -1.16 -6.02
C MET A 57 -0.47 -2.38 -6.79
N LYS A 58 -1.28 -2.91 -7.70
CA LYS A 58 -0.85 -4.04 -8.55
C LYS A 58 0.37 -3.66 -9.38
N THR A 59 0.37 -2.47 -9.94
CA THR A 59 1.50 -1.97 -10.74
C THR A 59 2.75 -1.84 -9.88
N LEU A 60 2.61 -1.28 -8.67
CA LEU A 60 3.73 -1.12 -7.76
C LEU A 60 4.30 -2.47 -7.34
N VAL A 61 3.46 -3.42 -6.99
CA VAL A 61 3.87 -4.79 -6.61
C VAL A 61 4.65 -5.45 -7.75
N THR A 62 4.13 -5.36 -8.97
CA THR A 62 4.80 -5.92 -10.14
C THR A 62 6.17 -5.28 -10.36
N PHE A 63 6.23 -3.95 -10.25
CA PHE A 63 7.48 -3.22 -10.40
C PHE A 63 8.52 -3.70 -9.37
N ILE A 64 8.12 -3.79 -8.11
CA ILE A 64 9.04 -4.17 -7.03
C ILE A 64 9.57 -5.59 -7.25
N PHE A 65 8.69 -6.54 -7.52
CA PHE A 65 9.10 -7.93 -7.69
C PHE A 65 9.95 -8.15 -8.94
N ASN A 66 9.70 -7.38 -10.00
CA ASN A 66 10.44 -7.56 -11.25
C ASN A 66 11.78 -6.80 -11.29
N ASN A 67 11.93 -5.77 -10.48
CA ASN A 67 13.07 -4.86 -10.62
C ASN A 67 13.93 -4.69 -9.38
N MET A 68 13.54 -5.18 -8.22
CA MET A 68 14.20 -4.81 -6.97
C MET A 68 14.65 -5.98 -6.10
N ASN A 69 14.75 -7.16 -6.57
CA ASN A 69 15.20 -8.30 -5.75
C ASN A 69 14.58 -8.32 -4.34
N ILE A 70 13.30 -8.01 -4.27
CA ILE A 70 12.51 -8.03 -3.04
C ILE A 70 11.71 -9.33 -3.02
N ASN A 71 11.60 -9.94 -1.85
CA ASN A 71 10.94 -11.22 -1.66
C ASN A 71 9.55 -11.08 -1.04
N LYS A 72 9.33 -10.00 -0.28
CA LYS A 72 8.11 -9.79 0.47
C LYS A 72 7.75 -8.31 0.46
N ILE A 73 6.49 -8.00 0.24
CA ILE A 73 5.99 -6.63 0.33
C ILE A 73 4.96 -6.60 1.45
N ARG A 74 5.10 -5.63 2.35
CA ARG A 74 4.24 -5.49 3.52
C ARG A 74 3.64 -4.09 3.54
N LEU A 75 2.40 -4.01 4.03
CA LEU A 75 1.73 -2.75 4.30
C LEU A 75 0.87 -2.89 5.54
N SER A 76 0.35 -1.78 6.01
CA SER A 76 -0.60 -1.83 7.12
C SER A 76 -1.73 -0.86 6.86
N THR A 77 -2.86 -1.13 7.49
CA THR A 77 -4.03 -0.26 7.47
C THR A 77 -4.79 -0.48 8.78
N PHE A 78 -5.80 0.34 9.02
CA PHE A 78 -6.56 0.22 10.25
C PHE A 78 -7.88 -0.52 10.02
N SER A 79 -8.36 -1.19 11.07
CA SER A 79 -9.52 -2.07 10.96
C SER A 79 -10.78 -1.37 10.48
N PHE A 80 -10.88 -0.04 10.68
CA PHE A 80 -12.05 0.72 10.21
C PHE A 80 -11.99 1.01 8.70
N ASN A 81 -10.86 0.76 8.04
CA ASN A 81 -10.71 1.07 6.62
C ASN A 81 -10.98 -0.18 5.78
N GLU A 82 -12.26 -0.60 5.74
CA GLU A 82 -12.64 -1.82 5.05
C GLU A 82 -12.38 -1.77 3.55
N ARG A 83 -12.54 -0.59 2.94
CA ARG A 83 -12.28 -0.42 1.51
C ARG A 83 -10.83 -0.73 1.17
N ALA A 84 -9.89 -0.22 1.98
CA ALA A 84 -8.47 -0.48 1.74
C ALA A 84 -8.15 -1.97 1.90
N ILE A 85 -8.69 -2.61 2.94
CA ILE A 85 -8.46 -4.03 3.18
C ILE A 85 -8.93 -4.86 1.98
N LYS A 86 -10.12 -4.57 1.46
CA LYS A 86 -10.65 -5.26 0.29
C LYS A 86 -9.78 -5.04 -0.94
N SER A 87 -9.32 -3.81 -1.14
CA SER A 87 -8.45 -3.47 -2.26
C SER A 87 -7.15 -4.25 -2.20
N TYR A 88 -6.53 -4.31 -1.03
CA TYR A 88 -5.27 -5.04 -0.88
C TYR A 88 -5.44 -6.54 -1.09
N LYS A 89 -6.56 -7.09 -0.63
CA LYS A 89 -6.86 -8.52 -0.90
C LYS A 89 -6.98 -8.79 -2.39
N LYS A 90 -7.58 -7.87 -3.15
CA LYS A 90 -7.66 -8.00 -4.60
C LYS A 90 -6.30 -7.98 -5.26
N CYS A 91 -5.32 -7.35 -4.64
CA CYS A 91 -3.94 -7.33 -5.15
C CYS A 91 -3.15 -8.57 -4.77
N GLY A 92 -3.71 -9.45 -3.95
CA GLY A 92 -3.04 -10.66 -3.53
C GLY A 92 -2.45 -10.61 -2.12
N PHE A 93 -2.64 -9.50 -1.41
CA PHE A 93 -2.17 -9.41 -0.03
C PHE A 93 -3.06 -10.24 0.90
N THR A 94 -2.45 -10.82 1.92
CA THR A 94 -3.18 -11.55 2.96
C THR A 94 -2.83 -10.97 4.32
N VAL A 95 -3.73 -11.14 5.29
CA VAL A 95 -3.49 -10.65 6.65
C VAL A 95 -2.39 -11.49 7.29
N GLU A 96 -1.36 -10.83 7.75
CA GLU A 96 -0.25 -11.47 8.43
C GLU A 96 -0.35 -11.32 9.94
N GLY A 97 -0.89 -10.21 10.42
CA GLY A 97 -1.00 -9.96 11.84
C GLY A 97 -1.96 -8.84 12.15
N VAL A 98 -2.32 -8.74 13.41
CA VAL A 98 -3.23 -7.70 13.91
C VAL A 98 -2.65 -7.14 15.20
N LEU A 99 -2.47 -5.82 15.25
CA LEU A 99 -2.05 -5.13 16.46
C LEU A 99 -3.31 -4.59 17.13
N LYS A 100 -3.65 -5.14 18.27
CA LYS A 100 -4.89 -4.80 18.97
C LYS A 100 -4.83 -3.43 19.59
N ASN A 101 -5.92 -2.67 19.43
CA ASN A 101 -6.10 -1.35 20.05
C ASN A 101 -4.90 -0.42 19.80
N GLU A 102 -4.43 -0.42 18.56
CA GLU A 102 -3.22 0.30 18.21
C GLU A 102 -3.46 1.80 17.99
N ILE A 103 -4.67 2.19 17.60
CA ILE A 103 -4.96 3.60 17.35
C ILE A 103 -6.24 4.03 18.06
N PHE A 104 -6.21 5.23 18.64
CA PHE A 104 -7.37 5.86 19.26
C PHE A 104 -7.93 6.90 18.31
N LYS A 105 -9.20 6.77 17.95
CA LYS A 105 -9.87 7.68 17.03
C LYS A 105 -11.34 7.81 17.40
N ASP A 106 -11.80 9.06 17.52
CA ASP A 106 -13.21 9.37 17.81
C ASP A 106 -13.75 8.61 19.02
N GLY A 107 -12.95 8.55 20.08
CA GLY A 107 -13.37 7.93 21.34
C GLY A 107 -13.29 6.41 21.37
N LYS A 108 -12.73 5.79 20.34
CA LYS A 108 -12.63 4.34 20.25
C LYS A 108 -11.23 3.90 19.88
N TYR A 109 -10.88 2.68 20.27
CA TYR A 109 -9.64 2.05 19.83
C TYR A 109 -9.90 1.15 18.63
N TYR A 110 -8.97 1.15 17.71
CA TYR A 110 -9.04 0.31 16.52
C TYR A 110 -7.73 -0.46 16.36
N ASP A 111 -7.83 -1.57 15.64
CA ASP A 111 -6.66 -2.42 15.39
C ASP A 111 -5.91 -1.95 14.17
N GLU A 112 -4.62 -2.25 14.12
CA GLU A 112 -3.82 -2.10 12.93
C GLU A 112 -3.66 -3.47 12.28
N ILE A 113 -3.97 -3.54 10.99
CA ILE A 113 -3.95 -4.79 10.21
C ILE A 113 -2.69 -4.80 9.37
N ILE A 114 -1.85 -5.79 9.58
CA ILE A 114 -0.61 -5.97 8.81
C ILE A 114 -0.90 -6.96 7.69
N MET A 115 -0.61 -6.57 6.46
CA MET A 115 -0.86 -7.42 5.29
C MET A 115 0.40 -7.56 4.47
N SER A 116 0.55 -8.72 3.83
CA SER A 116 1.77 -9.03 3.07
C SER A 116 1.46 -9.82 1.83
N ILE A 117 2.35 -9.69 0.83
CA ILE A 117 2.35 -10.52 -0.36
C ILE A 117 3.79 -10.97 -0.60
N PHE A 118 3.95 -12.22 -1.01
CA PHE A 118 5.25 -12.81 -1.28
C PHE A 118 5.45 -13.00 -2.76
N LYS A 119 6.70 -12.95 -3.21
CA LYS A 119 7.02 -13.11 -4.61
C LYS A 119 6.64 -14.49 -5.14
N ASP A 120 6.84 -15.50 -4.32
CA ASP A 120 6.53 -16.90 -4.68
C ASP A 120 5.60 -17.55 -3.70
#